data_232eda040354185b6de696c37cb32cdb
#
_entry.id   232eda040354185b6de696c37cb32cdb
#
_cell.length_a   1.000
_cell.length_b   1.000
_cell.length_c   1.000
_cell.angle_alpha   90.00
_cell.angle_beta   90.00
_cell.angle_gamma   90.00
#
_symmetry.space_group_name_H-M   'P 1'
#
loop_
_entity.id
_entity.type
_entity.pdbx_description
1 polymer ?
#
loop_
_entity_poly.entity_id
_entity_poly.type
_entity_poly.pdbx_seq_one_letter_code
_entity_poly.pdbx_strand_id
1 'polypeptide(L)'
;CKSIAGTGSNSTRETIAGTEHASHLGVDAVLLVDPYYNGPSSLEIRREYVSPVAAEFPQMPIIPYVIPGRTGTMMYPEDLAILYAEHPNVCAVKEATGDYDNMAHTRAVCGDDYIILSGDDDRTVEMMTRADIRAAGVISVMSNILPGPIQRLAEAITAGDMAAADKLAADMKPLFGVVGVTTTETSPHGTVQCKARNPVPVKTLMNILGMPSGPCRRPLGKLTRQGIDVALAAARQLFANDPGLLTPIGDFFDLDIEARLQDASQIEDLIYTGSY
;
A
#
# COMPACT_ATOMS: atom_id res chain seq x y z
N CYS A 1 13.04 -11.96 9.10
CA CYS A 1 11.81 -11.22 8.71
C CYS A 1 10.58 -12.01 9.11
N LYS A 2 9.50 -11.29 9.41
CA LYS A 2 8.17 -11.87 9.58
C LYS A 2 7.37 -11.71 8.29
N SER A 3 6.43 -12.62 8.04
CA SER A 3 5.61 -12.65 6.84
C SER A 3 4.13 -12.36 7.16
N ILE A 4 3.50 -11.53 6.32
CA ILE A 4 2.07 -11.25 6.38
C ILE A 4 1.44 -11.65 5.05
N ALA A 5 0.48 -12.57 5.06
CA ALA A 5 -0.23 -12.99 3.86
C ALA A 5 -1.56 -12.25 3.70
N GLY A 6 -1.82 -11.70 2.52
CA GLY A 6 -3.13 -11.17 2.16
C GLY A 6 -4.07 -12.32 1.80
N THR A 7 -5.01 -12.65 2.67
CA THR A 7 -5.97 -13.75 2.48
C THR A 7 -7.42 -13.27 2.33
N GLY A 8 -7.65 -11.95 2.45
CA GLY A 8 -8.98 -11.35 2.31
C GLY A 8 -9.60 -11.54 0.92
N SER A 9 -10.88 -11.85 0.88
CA SER A 9 -11.70 -12.05 -0.31
C SER A 9 -13.10 -11.45 -0.10
N ASN A 10 -13.94 -11.44 -1.12
CA ASN A 10 -15.37 -11.09 -1.02
C ASN A 10 -16.23 -12.19 -0.37
N SER A 11 -15.64 -13.32 -0.09
CA SER A 11 -16.31 -14.49 0.48
C SER A 11 -15.60 -14.91 1.76
N THR A 12 -16.32 -14.94 2.88
CA THR A 12 -15.80 -15.41 4.17
C THR A 12 -15.25 -16.83 4.05
N ARG A 13 -15.93 -17.72 3.32
CA ARG A 13 -15.47 -19.08 3.07
C ARG A 13 -14.11 -19.13 2.34
N GLU A 14 -13.93 -18.28 1.32
CA GLU A 14 -12.66 -18.20 0.59
C GLU A 14 -11.56 -17.60 1.47
N THR A 15 -11.90 -16.61 2.29
CA THR A 15 -10.97 -16.01 3.26
C THR A 15 -10.52 -17.04 4.29
N ILE A 16 -11.42 -17.86 4.83
CA ILE A 16 -11.07 -18.97 5.74
C ILE A 16 -10.14 -19.95 5.03
N ALA A 17 -10.47 -20.43 3.82
CA ALA A 17 -9.64 -21.36 3.09
C ALA A 17 -8.25 -20.77 2.74
N GLY A 18 -8.19 -19.48 2.37
CA GLY A 18 -6.92 -18.79 2.13
C GLY A 18 -6.09 -18.61 3.40
N THR A 19 -6.74 -18.34 4.53
CA THR A 19 -6.09 -18.21 5.84
C THR A 19 -5.57 -19.56 6.34
N GLU A 20 -6.33 -20.63 6.16
CA GLU A 20 -5.89 -22.01 6.46
C GLU A 20 -4.63 -22.38 5.65
N HIS A 21 -4.66 -22.12 4.34
CA HIS A 21 -3.49 -22.34 3.48
C HIS A 21 -2.27 -21.54 3.96
N ALA A 22 -2.45 -20.25 4.26
CA ALA A 22 -1.37 -19.40 4.76
C ALA A 22 -0.83 -19.88 6.11
N SER A 23 -1.71 -20.34 7.00
CA SER A 23 -1.32 -20.93 8.30
C SER A 23 -0.46 -22.17 8.13
N HIS A 24 -0.83 -23.07 7.20
CA HIS A 24 -0.03 -24.26 6.90
C HIS A 24 1.35 -23.93 6.32
N LEU A 25 1.51 -22.79 5.67
CA LEU A 25 2.80 -22.29 5.17
C LEU A 25 3.63 -21.59 6.27
N GLY A 26 3.09 -21.42 7.47
CA GLY A 26 3.79 -20.84 8.61
C GLY A 26 3.97 -19.32 8.53
N VAL A 27 3.02 -18.59 7.94
CA VAL A 27 3.05 -17.12 7.97
C VAL A 27 2.82 -16.60 9.40
N ASP A 28 3.39 -15.43 9.70
CA ASP A 28 3.31 -14.85 11.04
C ASP A 28 2.00 -14.10 11.30
N ALA A 29 1.32 -13.62 10.25
CA ALA A 29 0.03 -12.91 10.33
C ALA A 29 -0.71 -12.97 9.00
N VAL A 30 -2.02 -12.62 9.03
CA VAL A 30 -2.82 -12.44 7.82
C VAL A 30 -3.43 -11.05 7.75
N LEU A 31 -3.55 -10.53 6.52
CA LEU A 31 -4.14 -9.23 6.22
C LEU A 31 -5.47 -9.45 5.49
N LEU A 32 -6.57 -8.96 6.08
CA LEU A 32 -7.91 -9.10 5.54
C LEU A 32 -8.43 -7.75 5.04
N VAL A 33 -8.41 -7.54 3.72
CA VAL A 33 -9.09 -6.38 3.13
C VAL A 33 -10.59 -6.52 3.32
N ASP A 34 -11.28 -5.40 3.63
CA ASP A 34 -12.73 -5.39 3.72
C ASP A 34 -13.36 -5.93 2.43
N PRO A 35 -14.45 -6.73 2.51
CA PRO A 35 -15.13 -7.27 1.32
C PRO A 35 -15.58 -6.14 0.40
N TYR A 36 -15.10 -6.16 -0.83
CA TYR A 36 -15.36 -5.15 -1.86
C TYR A 36 -16.55 -5.57 -2.75
N TYR A 37 -17.16 -4.63 -3.49
CA TYR A 37 -18.26 -4.81 -4.43
C TYR A 37 -19.67 -4.83 -3.78
N ASN A 38 -19.97 -5.73 -2.85
CA ASN A 38 -21.32 -5.84 -2.28
C ASN A 38 -21.65 -4.78 -1.23
N GLY A 39 -20.65 -4.03 -0.75
CA GLY A 39 -20.81 -2.94 0.20
C GLY A 39 -21.42 -3.37 1.54
N PRO A 40 -20.91 -4.42 2.21
CA PRO A 40 -21.42 -4.80 3.51
C PRO A 40 -21.23 -3.67 4.52
N SER A 41 -22.14 -3.55 5.46
CA SER A 41 -22.02 -2.61 6.57
C SER A 41 -20.87 -3.01 7.50
N SER A 42 -20.38 -2.05 8.30
CA SER A 42 -19.35 -2.32 9.33
C SER A 42 -19.74 -3.48 10.25
N LEU A 43 -21.01 -3.52 10.67
CA LEU A 43 -21.56 -4.63 11.46
C LEU A 43 -21.45 -5.99 10.76
N GLU A 44 -21.76 -6.07 9.47
CA GLU A 44 -21.66 -7.30 8.68
C GLU A 44 -20.19 -7.70 8.50
N ILE A 45 -19.30 -6.73 8.22
CA ILE A 45 -17.84 -6.99 8.14
C ILE A 45 -17.35 -7.58 9.46
N ARG A 46 -17.76 -7.01 10.59
CA ARG A 46 -17.39 -7.53 11.91
C ARG A 46 -17.92 -8.95 12.12
N ARG A 47 -19.25 -9.15 12.00
CA ARG A 47 -19.92 -10.39 12.42
C ARG A 47 -19.81 -11.54 11.43
N GLU A 48 -19.90 -11.23 10.12
CA GLU A 48 -20.03 -12.25 9.10
C GLU A 48 -18.72 -12.49 8.34
N TYR A 49 -17.70 -11.63 8.56
CA TYR A 49 -16.45 -11.71 7.83
C TYR A 49 -15.24 -11.89 8.76
N VAL A 50 -14.89 -10.89 9.60
CA VAL A 50 -13.66 -10.95 10.39
C VAL A 50 -13.81 -11.88 11.60
N SER A 51 -14.92 -11.80 12.36
CA SER A 51 -15.14 -12.62 13.56
C SER A 51 -15.10 -14.13 13.27
N PRO A 52 -15.71 -14.68 12.20
CA PRO A 52 -15.60 -16.10 11.87
C PRO A 52 -14.16 -16.53 11.58
N VAL A 53 -13.39 -15.70 10.86
CA VAL A 53 -11.97 -16.00 10.58
C VAL A 53 -11.15 -15.96 11.86
N ALA A 54 -11.38 -14.97 12.73
CA ALA A 54 -10.68 -14.83 14.00
C ALA A 54 -10.95 -16.00 14.95
N ALA A 55 -12.18 -16.49 14.99
CA ALA A 55 -12.58 -17.64 15.81
C ALA A 55 -11.99 -18.96 15.29
N GLU A 56 -11.89 -19.13 13.96
CA GLU A 56 -11.32 -20.34 13.35
C GLU A 56 -9.80 -20.43 13.56
N PHE A 57 -9.10 -19.28 13.58
CA PHE A 57 -7.65 -19.21 13.71
C PHE A 57 -7.20 -18.42 14.95
N PRO A 58 -7.49 -18.85 16.17
CA PRO A 58 -7.27 -18.05 17.39
C PRO A 58 -5.80 -17.77 17.71
N GLN A 59 -4.86 -18.49 17.09
CA GLN A 59 -3.42 -18.29 17.26
C GLN A 59 -2.79 -17.43 16.15
N MET A 60 -3.55 -17.11 15.08
CA MET A 60 -3.09 -16.33 13.96
C MET A 60 -3.39 -14.84 14.20
N PRO A 61 -2.40 -13.97 14.25
CA PRO A 61 -2.63 -12.52 14.23
C PRO A 61 -3.37 -12.11 12.96
N ILE A 62 -4.50 -11.43 13.13
CA ILE A 62 -5.35 -10.95 12.03
C ILE A 62 -5.32 -9.45 11.99
N ILE A 63 -5.07 -8.91 10.81
CA ILE A 63 -4.96 -7.48 10.54
C ILE A 63 -6.08 -7.09 9.57
N PRO A 64 -7.22 -6.55 10.02
CA PRO A 64 -8.17 -5.91 9.13
C PRO A 64 -7.52 -4.80 8.30
N TYR A 65 -7.91 -4.68 7.03
CA TYR A 65 -7.40 -3.66 6.13
C TYR A 65 -8.53 -2.78 5.64
N VAL A 66 -8.61 -1.59 6.23
CA VAL A 66 -9.65 -0.60 5.97
C VAL A 66 -9.19 0.37 4.89
N ILE A 67 -9.79 0.25 3.69
CA ILE A 67 -9.46 1.07 2.51
C ILE A 67 -10.70 1.42 1.69
N PRO A 68 -11.60 2.29 2.19
CA PRO A 68 -12.90 2.57 1.56
C PRO A 68 -12.78 3.11 0.13
N GLY A 69 -11.69 3.80 -0.20
CA GLY A 69 -11.40 4.27 -1.56
C GLY A 69 -11.22 3.15 -2.59
N ARG A 70 -11.08 1.89 -2.15
CA ARG A 70 -10.98 0.69 -3.00
C ARG A 70 -12.16 -0.25 -2.84
N THR A 71 -12.59 -0.45 -1.60
CA THR A 71 -13.61 -1.46 -1.26
C THR A 71 -15.04 -0.93 -1.42
N GLY A 72 -15.24 0.39 -1.31
CA GLY A 72 -16.58 0.99 -1.29
C GLY A 72 -17.32 0.76 0.02
N THR A 73 -16.67 0.20 1.03
CA THR A 73 -17.18 -0.03 2.38
C THR A 73 -16.09 0.22 3.41
N MET A 74 -16.43 0.28 4.69
CA MET A 74 -15.49 0.55 5.76
C MET A 74 -15.94 -0.09 7.06
N MET A 75 -15.00 -0.77 7.74
CA MET A 75 -15.18 -1.12 9.14
C MET A 75 -14.92 0.11 10.02
N TYR A 76 -15.85 0.44 10.89
CA TYR A 76 -15.73 1.59 11.78
C TYR A 76 -14.88 1.28 13.03
N PRO A 77 -14.30 2.31 13.66
CA PRO A 77 -13.48 2.15 14.86
C PRO A 77 -14.18 1.42 16.01
N GLU A 78 -15.49 1.62 16.19
CA GLU A 78 -16.27 0.93 17.22
C GLU A 78 -16.33 -0.57 16.98
N ASP A 79 -16.50 -1.00 15.73
CA ASP A 79 -16.51 -2.42 15.38
C ASP A 79 -15.11 -3.05 15.47
N LEU A 80 -14.04 -2.30 15.19
CA LEU A 80 -12.66 -2.73 15.46
C LEU A 80 -12.43 -2.95 16.96
N ALA A 81 -12.91 -2.03 17.81
CA ALA A 81 -12.77 -2.13 19.26
C ALA A 81 -13.54 -3.35 19.82
N ILE A 82 -14.74 -3.61 19.31
CA ILE A 82 -15.52 -4.80 19.68
C ILE A 82 -14.79 -6.09 19.25
N LEU A 83 -14.28 -6.12 18.00
CA LEU A 83 -13.49 -7.26 17.52
C LEU A 83 -12.27 -7.55 18.37
N TYR A 84 -11.52 -6.51 18.73
CA TYR A 84 -10.33 -6.65 19.57
C TYR A 84 -10.66 -7.17 20.96
N ALA A 85 -11.80 -6.74 21.53
CA ALA A 85 -12.27 -7.25 22.83
C ALA A 85 -12.75 -8.71 22.77
N GLU A 86 -13.43 -9.11 21.68
CA GLU A 86 -13.96 -10.46 21.48
C GLU A 86 -12.89 -11.45 20.98
N HIS A 87 -11.93 -10.97 20.18
CA HIS A 87 -10.90 -11.76 19.52
C HIS A 87 -9.52 -11.10 19.70
N PRO A 88 -8.76 -11.42 20.75
CA PRO A 88 -7.46 -10.81 21.02
C PRO A 88 -6.42 -10.98 19.90
N ASN A 89 -6.62 -11.95 19.02
CA ASN A 89 -5.79 -12.14 17.82
C ASN A 89 -6.08 -11.09 16.70
N VAL A 90 -7.16 -10.31 16.79
CA VAL A 90 -7.39 -9.14 15.94
C VAL A 90 -6.74 -7.90 16.59
N CYS A 91 -5.43 -7.91 16.68
CA CYS A 91 -4.64 -6.99 17.49
C CYS A 91 -4.08 -5.77 16.74
N ALA A 92 -4.38 -5.66 15.45
CA ALA A 92 -3.86 -4.60 14.59
C ALA A 92 -4.85 -4.23 13.49
N VAL A 93 -4.68 -3.05 12.90
CA VAL A 93 -5.36 -2.61 11.68
C VAL A 93 -4.36 -2.00 10.71
N LYS A 94 -4.50 -2.30 9.40
CA LYS A 94 -3.91 -1.48 8.34
C LYS A 94 -4.92 -0.41 7.96
N GLU A 95 -4.59 0.84 8.29
CA GLU A 95 -5.45 1.99 8.14
C GLU A 95 -5.08 2.78 6.86
N ALA A 96 -6.01 2.89 5.94
CA ALA A 96 -5.88 3.60 4.69
C ALA A 96 -7.17 4.34 4.28
N THR A 97 -7.86 4.90 5.27
CA THR A 97 -9.03 5.76 5.03
C THR A 97 -8.63 7.13 4.49
N GLY A 98 -7.41 7.58 4.79
CA GLY A 98 -6.96 8.94 4.54
C GLY A 98 -7.59 9.98 5.48
N ASP A 99 -8.29 9.55 6.52
CA ASP A 99 -9.01 10.38 7.49
C ASP A 99 -8.35 10.31 8.87
N TYR A 100 -7.65 11.38 9.25
CA TYR A 100 -6.95 11.44 10.53
C TYR A 100 -7.89 11.44 11.74
N ASP A 101 -9.12 11.95 11.61
CA ASP A 101 -10.08 11.92 12.70
C ASP A 101 -10.57 10.49 12.94
N ASN A 102 -10.80 9.70 11.88
CA ASN A 102 -11.09 8.27 11.97
C ASN A 102 -9.94 7.49 12.62
N MET A 103 -8.69 7.80 12.24
CA MET A 103 -7.49 7.17 12.81
C MET A 103 -7.33 7.48 14.31
N ALA A 104 -7.52 8.75 14.69
CA ALA A 104 -7.49 9.18 16.09
C ALA A 104 -8.63 8.53 16.91
N HIS A 105 -9.83 8.43 16.31
CA HIS A 105 -10.94 7.73 16.93
C HIS A 105 -10.66 6.23 17.12
N THR A 106 -10.03 5.58 16.13
CA THR A 106 -9.57 4.17 16.26
C THR A 106 -8.65 4.02 17.49
N ARG A 107 -7.66 4.91 17.65
CA ARG A 107 -6.78 4.90 18.82
C ARG A 107 -7.56 5.10 20.12
N ALA A 108 -8.50 6.04 20.13
CA ALA A 108 -9.28 6.38 21.33
C ALA A 108 -10.15 5.19 21.81
N VAL A 109 -10.78 4.45 20.91
CA VAL A 109 -11.70 3.36 21.28
C VAL A 109 -11.03 2.00 21.41
N CYS A 110 -9.97 1.71 20.64
CA CYS A 110 -9.23 0.45 20.73
C CYS A 110 -8.15 0.46 21.82
N GLY A 111 -7.73 1.64 22.28
CA GLY A 111 -6.71 1.79 23.32
C GLY A 111 -5.27 1.74 22.80
N ASP A 112 -4.32 1.86 23.74
CA ASP A 112 -2.90 2.06 23.44
C ASP A 112 -2.21 0.80 22.92
N ASP A 113 -2.67 -0.37 23.31
CA ASP A 113 -2.08 -1.66 22.94
C ASP A 113 -2.50 -2.12 21.54
N TYR A 114 -3.54 -1.51 20.95
CA TYR A 114 -3.97 -1.84 19.60
C TYR A 114 -3.00 -1.26 18.56
N ILE A 115 -2.53 -2.09 17.64
CA ILE A 115 -1.54 -1.68 16.65
C ILE A 115 -2.22 -1.05 15.43
N ILE A 116 -1.90 0.22 15.16
CA ILE A 116 -2.30 0.91 13.93
C ILE A 116 -1.09 0.93 12.98
N LEU A 117 -1.27 0.44 11.75
CA LEU A 117 -0.26 0.48 10.70
C LEU A 117 -0.74 1.38 9.57
N SER A 118 0.12 2.30 9.12
CA SER A 118 -0.19 3.14 7.97
C SER A 118 -0.34 2.29 6.70
N GLY A 119 -1.41 2.53 5.95
CA GLY A 119 -1.63 1.96 4.63
C GLY A 119 -1.31 2.91 3.49
N ASP A 120 -0.98 4.18 3.82
CA ASP A 120 -0.73 5.27 2.88
C ASP A 120 0.69 5.83 3.07
N ASP A 121 1.53 5.71 2.05
CA ASP A 121 2.94 6.11 2.12
C ASP A 121 3.12 7.59 2.45
N ASP A 122 2.31 8.46 1.86
CA ASP A 122 2.37 9.92 2.03
C ASP A 122 1.84 10.42 3.38
N ARG A 123 1.16 9.56 4.15
CA ARG A 123 0.60 9.89 5.47
C ARG A 123 1.38 9.26 6.63
N THR A 124 2.34 8.41 6.32
CA THR A 124 3.05 7.60 7.32
C THR A 124 3.72 8.45 8.41
N VAL A 125 4.41 9.52 8.03
CA VAL A 125 5.08 10.40 9.01
C VAL A 125 4.07 10.96 10.00
N GLU A 126 2.98 11.55 9.50
CA GLU A 126 1.97 12.16 10.36
C GLU A 126 1.24 11.13 11.23
N MET A 127 0.89 9.96 10.66
CA MET A 127 0.26 8.89 11.42
C MET A 127 1.14 8.37 12.57
N MET A 128 2.44 8.30 12.36
CA MET A 128 3.38 7.81 13.39
C MET A 128 3.70 8.88 14.44
N THR A 129 3.69 10.17 14.08
CA THR A 129 4.10 11.27 14.97
C THR A 129 2.96 11.90 15.75
N ARG A 130 1.72 11.85 15.25
CA ARG A 130 0.56 12.37 15.96
C ARG A 130 0.30 11.60 17.25
N ALA A 131 0.26 12.34 18.37
CA ALA A 131 0.05 11.77 19.71
C ALA A 131 -1.30 11.06 19.89
N ASP A 132 -2.30 11.43 19.10
CA ASP A 132 -3.65 10.86 19.11
C ASP A 132 -3.84 9.66 18.15
N ILE A 133 -2.81 9.33 17.31
CA ILE A 133 -2.83 8.18 16.40
C ILE A 133 -1.76 7.16 16.79
N ARG A 134 -0.50 7.57 16.80
CA ARG A 134 0.67 6.75 17.17
C ARG A 134 0.71 5.44 16.39
N ALA A 135 0.69 5.53 15.04
CA ALA A 135 0.89 4.35 14.21
C ALA A 135 2.27 3.72 14.51
N ALA A 136 2.32 2.40 14.55
CA ALA A 136 3.54 1.65 14.88
C ALA A 136 4.47 1.43 13.69
N GLY A 137 4.02 1.79 12.48
CA GLY A 137 4.78 1.60 11.25
C GLY A 137 3.89 1.64 10.02
N VAL A 138 4.37 1.09 8.90
CA VAL A 138 3.71 1.17 7.59
C VAL A 138 3.72 -0.17 6.85
N ILE A 139 2.63 -0.47 6.16
CA ILE A 139 2.57 -1.49 5.11
C ILE A 139 2.52 -0.74 3.77
N SER A 140 3.70 -0.44 3.25
CA SER A 140 3.98 0.51 2.18
C SER A 140 3.82 -0.11 0.79
N VAL A 141 3.34 0.69 -0.17
CA VAL A 141 3.41 0.38 -1.60
C VAL A 141 4.79 0.71 -2.15
N MET A 142 5.36 1.84 -1.75
CA MET A 142 6.67 2.29 -2.23
C MET A 142 7.83 1.42 -1.75
N SER A 143 7.66 0.64 -0.70
CA SER A 143 8.65 -0.36 -0.27
C SER A 143 8.95 -1.44 -1.33
N ASN A 144 8.11 -1.59 -2.37
CA ASN A 144 8.44 -2.44 -3.52
C ASN A 144 9.60 -1.88 -4.36
N ILE A 145 9.87 -0.57 -4.28
CA ILE A 145 10.96 0.11 -4.99
C ILE A 145 12.04 0.56 -3.99
N LEU A 146 11.62 1.09 -2.86
CA LEU A 146 12.48 1.71 -1.85
C LEU A 146 12.34 1.01 -0.48
N PRO A 147 12.60 -0.31 -0.35
CA PRO A 147 12.40 -1.01 0.93
C PRO A 147 13.28 -0.44 2.05
N GLY A 148 14.57 -0.22 1.78
CA GLY A 148 15.51 0.32 2.74
C GLY A 148 15.18 1.76 3.19
N PRO A 149 14.93 2.71 2.26
CA PRO A 149 14.50 4.06 2.63
C PRO A 149 13.22 4.11 3.47
N ILE A 150 12.20 3.33 3.13
CA ILE A 150 10.95 3.26 3.91
C ILE A 150 11.20 2.68 5.31
N GLN A 151 12.04 1.66 5.42
CA GLN A 151 12.43 1.12 6.73
C GLN A 151 13.17 2.17 7.56
N ARG A 152 14.19 2.85 6.99
CA ARG A 152 14.92 3.92 7.69
C ARG A 152 14.02 5.07 8.12
N LEU A 153 12.99 5.41 7.31
CA LEU A 153 12.00 6.42 7.68
C LEU A 153 11.26 6.02 8.96
N ALA A 154 10.72 4.81 9.01
CA ALA A 154 9.99 4.33 10.18
C ALA A 154 10.90 4.20 11.42
N GLU A 155 12.15 3.75 11.24
CA GLU A 155 13.15 3.67 12.31
C GLU A 155 13.54 5.05 12.86
N ALA A 156 13.75 6.04 11.98
CA ALA A 156 14.07 7.42 12.38
C ALA A 156 12.94 8.04 13.22
N ILE A 157 11.68 7.87 12.78
CA ILE A 157 10.52 8.35 13.53
C ILE A 157 10.45 7.66 14.90
N THR A 158 10.64 6.35 14.95
CA THR A 158 10.59 5.57 16.20
C THR A 158 11.72 5.96 17.16
N ALA A 159 12.89 6.32 16.64
CA ALA A 159 14.02 6.82 17.42
C ALA A 159 13.90 8.29 17.83
N GLY A 160 12.88 9.02 17.32
CA GLY A 160 12.72 10.46 17.55
C GLY A 160 13.65 11.34 16.72
N ASP A 161 14.36 10.78 15.74
CA ASP A 161 15.21 11.54 14.79
C ASP A 161 14.35 12.14 13.68
N MET A 162 13.62 13.19 14.03
CA MET A 162 12.71 13.85 13.08
C MET A 162 13.45 14.54 11.94
N ALA A 163 14.70 14.98 12.14
CA ALA A 163 15.47 15.60 11.08
C ALA A 163 15.78 14.60 9.95
N ALA A 164 16.19 13.37 10.31
CA ALA A 164 16.40 12.30 9.34
C ALA A 164 15.07 11.85 8.69
N ALA A 165 14.00 11.75 9.48
CA ALA A 165 12.68 11.37 8.98
C ALA A 165 12.13 12.36 7.95
N ASP A 166 12.16 13.66 8.27
CA ASP A 166 11.67 14.73 7.40
C ASP A 166 12.47 14.79 6.09
N LYS A 167 13.81 14.63 6.18
CA LYS A 167 14.65 14.56 4.98
C LYS A 167 14.27 13.39 4.09
N LEU A 168 14.17 12.18 4.63
CA LEU A 168 13.79 10.97 3.85
C LEU A 168 12.40 11.12 3.23
N ALA A 169 11.43 11.63 3.99
CA ALA A 169 10.08 11.85 3.49
C ALA A 169 10.05 12.88 2.35
N ALA A 170 10.80 13.98 2.48
CA ALA A 170 10.91 15.01 1.44
C ALA A 170 11.57 14.44 0.16
N ASP A 171 12.64 13.68 0.28
CA ASP A 171 13.35 13.09 -0.85
C ASP A 171 12.48 12.06 -1.57
N MET A 172 11.70 11.24 -0.84
CA MET A 172 10.82 10.21 -1.40
C MET A 172 9.47 10.74 -1.91
N LYS A 173 9.06 11.94 -1.50
CA LYS A 173 7.76 12.54 -1.82
C LYS A 173 7.34 12.46 -3.29
N PRO A 174 8.23 12.66 -4.29
CA PRO A 174 7.85 12.54 -5.69
C PRO A 174 7.25 11.18 -6.04
N LEU A 175 7.73 10.08 -5.44
CA LEU A 175 7.23 8.74 -5.74
C LEU A 175 5.90 8.41 -5.07
N PHE A 176 5.53 9.04 -3.97
CA PHE A 176 4.25 8.76 -3.31
C PHE A 176 3.06 9.03 -4.23
N GLY A 177 3.18 10.01 -5.13
CA GLY A 177 2.18 10.29 -6.16
C GLY A 177 2.04 9.19 -7.23
N VAL A 178 3.05 8.32 -7.39
CA VAL A 178 3.03 7.23 -8.39
C VAL A 178 2.14 6.06 -7.96
N VAL A 179 1.68 6.00 -6.73
CA VAL A 179 0.67 5.01 -6.29
C VAL A 179 -0.61 5.10 -7.12
N GLY A 180 -0.95 6.30 -7.63
CA GLY A 180 -2.08 6.50 -8.51
C GLY A 180 -1.83 7.62 -9.52
N VAL A 181 -1.61 7.27 -10.78
CA VAL A 181 -1.39 8.24 -11.87
C VAL A 181 -2.70 8.52 -12.58
N THR A 182 -3.06 9.80 -12.68
CA THR A 182 -4.24 10.26 -13.42
C THR A 182 -3.81 11.19 -14.55
N THR A 183 -4.24 10.88 -15.76
CA THR A 183 -3.99 11.69 -16.97
C THR A 183 -5.30 12.03 -17.67
N THR A 184 -5.25 13.04 -18.54
CA THR A 184 -6.37 13.40 -19.41
C THR A 184 -5.97 13.05 -20.85
N GLU A 185 -6.67 12.09 -21.43
CA GLU A 185 -6.39 11.60 -22.77
C GLU A 185 -7.43 12.11 -23.77
N THR A 186 -7.05 12.21 -25.05
CA THR A 186 -7.96 12.59 -26.13
C THR A 186 -8.48 11.35 -26.85
N SER A 187 -9.79 11.18 -26.87
CA SER A 187 -10.47 10.13 -27.63
C SER A 187 -11.19 10.71 -28.85
N PRO A 188 -11.64 9.89 -29.81
CA PRO A 188 -12.48 10.34 -30.92
C PRO A 188 -13.79 11.03 -30.51
N HIS A 189 -14.22 10.83 -29.26
CA HIS A 189 -15.48 11.36 -28.73
C HIS A 189 -15.28 12.43 -27.63
N GLY A 190 -14.07 12.93 -27.45
CA GLY A 190 -13.73 13.96 -26.48
C GLY A 190 -12.66 13.52 -25.50
N THR A 191 -12.44 14.33 -24.47
CA THR A 191 -11.43 14.04 -23.45
C THR A 191 -11.95 13.06 -22.40
N VAL A 192 -11.08 12.15 -21.94
CA VAL A 192 -11.36 11.17 -20.91
C VAL A 192 -10.26 11.14 -19.87
N GLN A 193 -10.62 10.87 -18.63
CA GLN A 193 -9.63 10.64 -17.57
C GLN A 193 -9.20 9.18 -17.54
N CYS A 194 -7.88 8.95 -17.66
CA CYS A 194 -7.24 7.67 -17.41
C CYS A 194 -6.64 7.66 -16.03
N LYS A 195 -7.19 6.82 -15.14
CA LYS A 195 -6.68 6.65 -13.79
C LYS A 195 -6.05 5.26 -13.63
N ALA A 196 -4.73 5.21 -13.70
CA ALA A 196 -3.98 4.00 -13.38
C ALA A 196 -3.65 3.98 -11.88
N ARG A 197 -4.10 2.95 -11.18
CA ARG A 197 -3.83 2.75 -9.76
C ARG A 197 -2.77 1.65 -9.56
N ASN A 198 -2.08 1.68 -8.42
CA ASN A 198 -1.28 0.55 -7.97
C ASN A 198 -2.06 -0.78 -8.20
N PRO A 199 -1.42 -1.83 -8.80
CA PRO A 199 0.02 -1.97 -9.03
C PRO A 199 0.54 -1.45 -10.38
N VAL A 200 -0.28 -0.92 -11.30
CA VAL A 200 0.13 -0.60 -12.67
C VAL A 200 1.31 0.39 -12.74
N PRO A 201 1.24 1.61 -12.14
CA PRO A 201 2.35 2.55 -12.23
C PRO A 201 3.61 2.04 -11.52
N VAL A 202 3.45 1.41 -10.36
CA VAL A 202 4.57 0.89 -9.55
C VAL A 202 5.32 -0.21 -10.31
N LYS A 203 4.61 -1.21 -10.85
CA LYS A 203 5.23 -2.28 -11.65
C LYS A 203 5.87 -1.75 -12.93
N THR A 204 5.24 -0.75 -13.56
CA THR A 204 5.83 -0.07 -14.71
C THR A 204 7.16 0.58 -14.34
N LEU A 205 7.20 1.32 -13.24
CA LEU A 205 8.44 1.95 -12.77
C LEU A 205 9.50 0.91 -12.36
N MET A 206 9.10 -0.19 -11.70
CA MET A 206 10.01 -1.30 -11.41
C MET A 206 10.64 -1.87 -12.69
N ASN A 207 9.87 -2.08 -13.76
CA ASN A 207 10.41 -2.53 -15.04
C ASN A 207 11.39 -1.51 -15.64
N ILE A 208 11.07 -0.22 -15.59
CA ILE A 208 11.97 0.85 -16.05
C ILE A 208 13.29 0.81 -15.28
N LEU A 209 13.23 0.62 -13.97
CA LEU A 209 14.40 0.50 -13.10
C LEU A 209 15.16 -0.84 -13.24
N GLY A 210 14.68 -1.75 -14.10
CA GLY A 210 15.32 -3.05 -14.35
C GLY A 210 14.98 -4.14 -13.34
N MET A 211 14.03 -3.90 -12.45
CA MET A 211 13.55 -4.90 -11.51
C MET A 211 12.62 -5.90 -12.20
N PRO A 212 12.69 -7.22 -11.95
CA PRO A 212 11.90 -8.24 -12.64
C PRO A 212 10.43 -8.28 -12.17
N SER A 213 9.67 -7.20 -12.36
CA SER A 213 8.29 -7.11 -11.90
C SER A 213 7.27 -7.79 -12.84
N GLY A 214 7.62 -7.95 -14.12
CA GLY A 214 6.74 -8.48 -15.15
C GLY A 214 5.49 -7.62 -15.42
N PRO A 215 4.61 -8.06 -16.34
CA PRO A 215 3.37 -7.35 -16.66
C PRO A 215 2.33 -7.46 -15.56
N CYS A 216 1.33 -6.58 -15.59
CA CYS A 216 0.13 -6.75 -14.76
C CYS A 216 -0.75 -7.87 -15.31
N ARG A 217 -1.44 -8.58 -14.44
CA ARG A 217 -2.49 -9.54 -14.83
C ARG A 217 -3.76 -8.79 -15.23
N ARG A 218 -4.40 -9.23 -16.33
CA ARG A 218 -5.69 -8.68 -16.77
C ARG A 218 -6.75 -8.81 -15.67
N PRO A 219 -7.65 -7.82 -15.52
CA PRO A 219 -7.96 -6.70 -16.43
C PRO A 219 -7.03 -5.49 -16.31
N LEU A 220 -6.06 -5.48 -15.39
CA LEU A 220 -5.05 -4.43 -15.33
C LEU A 220 -4.10 -4.54 -16.53
N GLY A 221 -3.60 -3.39 -16.99
CA GLY A 221 -2.81 -3.33 -18.21
C GLY A 221 -1.57 -2.47 -18.07
N LYS A 222 -1.44 -1.52 -18.97
CA LYS A 222 -0.29 -0.64 -19.14
C LYS A 222 -0.66 0.80 -18.78
N LEU A 223 0.32 1.69 -18.75
CA LEU A 223 0.10 3.13 -18.68
C LEU A 223 -0.17 3.70 -20.07
N THR A 224 -0.75 4.89 -20.13
CA THR A 224 -0.72 5.74 -21.31
C THR A 224 0.68 6.35 -21.45
N ARG A 225 0.99 6.95 -22.60
CA ARG A 225 2.23 7.72 -22.80
C ARG A 225 2.36 8.82 -21.75
N GLN A 226 1.32 9.61 -21.53
CA GLN A 226 1.31 10.65 -20.50
C GLN A 226 1.49 10.07 -19.09
N GLY A 227 0.90 8.91 -18.81
CA GLY A 227 1.03 8.24 -17.53
C GLY A 227 2.47 7.81 -17.22
N ILE A 228 3.21 7.32 -18.22
CA ILE A 228 4.64 7.01 -18.06
C ILE A 228 5.45 8.29 -17.84
N ASP A 229 5.16 9.36 -18.58
CA ASP A 229 5.89 10.63 -18.42
C ASP A 229 5.77 11.15 -16.99
N VAL A 230 4.59 11.03 -16.37
CA VAL A 230 4.38 11.36 -14.94
C VAL A 230 5.24 10.48 -14.04
N ALA A 231 5.23 9.16 -14.24
CA ALA A 231 6.00 8.22 -13.41
C ALA A 231 7.52 8.44 -13.56
N LEU A 232 8.00 8.69 -14.79
CA LEU A 232 9.40 8.99 -15.06
C LEU A 232 9.83 10.33 -14.46
N ALA A 233 8.99 11.36 -14.57
CA ALA A 233 9.31 12.67 -13.98
C ALA A 233 9.47 12.54 -12.46
N ALA A 234 8.61 11.76 -11.79
CA ALA A 234 8.71 11.49 -10.36
C ALA A 234 10.00 10.75 -10.01
N ALA A 235 10.35 9.72 -10.77
CA ALA A 235 11.57 8.94 -10.53
C ALA A 235 12.85 9.76 -10.80
N ARG A 236 12.87 10.59 -11.84
CA ARG A 236 13.97 11.51 -12.12
C ARG A 236 14.12 12.57 -11.03
N GLN A 237 13.00 13.10 -10.52
CA GLN A 237 13.04 14.05 -9.41
C GLN A 237 13.58 13.40 -8.13
N LEU A 238 13.15 12.16 -7.80
CA LEU A 238 13.70 11.40 -6.69
C LEU A 238 15.21 11.20 -6.84
N PHE A 239 15.66 10.78 -8.03
CA PHE A 239 17.09 10.56 -8.32
C PHE A 239 17.90 11.86 -8.21
N ALA A 240 17.31 12.99 -8.64
CA ALA A 240 17.94 14.30 -8.47
C ALA A 240 18.01 14.77 -7.01
N ASN A 241 17.02 14.42 -6.19
CA ASN A 241 17.00 14.74 -4.77
C ASN A 241 18.09 13.95 -4.01
N ASP A 242 18.13 12.64 -4.23
CA ASP A 242 19.12 11.74 -3.61
C ASP A 242 19.31 10.49 -4.50
N PRO A 243 20.38 10.43 -5.33
CA PRO A 243 20.69 9.25 -6.14
C PRO A 243 20.85 7.97 -5.31
N GLY A 244 21.32 8.10 -4.06
CA GLY A 244 21.51 6.98 -3.15
C GLY A 244 20.25 6.19 -2.81
N LEU A 245 19.06 6.74 -3.07
CA LEU A 245 17.79 6.03 -2.88
C LEU A 245 17.58 4.94 -3.93
N LEU A 246 18.04 5.13 -5.16
CA LEU A 246 17.91 4.17 -6.27
C LEU A 246 19.19 3.38 -6.56
N THR A 247 20.34 3.87 -6.15
CA THR A 247 21.64 3.19 -6.35
C THR A 247 21.62 1.71 -5.94
N PRO A 248 21.02 1.30 -4.79
CA PRO A 248 20.96 -0.12 -4.43
C PRO A 248 20.29 -1.03 -5.46
N ILE A 249 19.37 -0.49 -6.27
CA ILE A 249 18.76 -1.25 -7.37
C ILE A 249 19.77 -1.46 -8.49
N GLY A 250 20.51 -0.39 -8.85
CA GLY A 250 21.58 -0.45 -9.84
C GLY A 250 22.67 -1.44 -9.46
N ASP A 251 23.14 -1.37 -8.22
CA ASP A 251 24.18 -2.25 -7.69
C ASP A 251 23.72 -3.73 -7.68
N PHE A 252 22.48 -3.99 -7.28
CA PHE A 252 21.97 -5.36 -7.19
C PHE A 252 21.76 -6.02 -8.56
N PHE A 253 21.28 -5.25 -9.55
CA PHE A 253 20.97 -5.76 -10.89
C PHE A 253 22.06 -5.46 -11.93
N ASP A 254 23.20 -4.86 -11.53
CA ASP A 254 24.29 -4.44 -12.41
C ASP A 254 23.80 -3.52 -13.53
N LEU A 255 23.16 -2.40 -13.16
CA LEU A 255 22.50 -1.47 -14.08
C LEU A 255 22.88 -0.02 -13.78
N ASP A 256 22.98 0.78 -14.84
CA ASP A 256 23.06 2.24 -14.75
C ASP A 256 21.64 2.83 -14.65
N ILE A 257 21.27 3.23 -13.45
CA ILE A 257 19.92 3.78 -13.15
C ILE A 257 19.70 5.11 -13.87
N GLU A 258 20.72 5.98 -13.95
CA GLU A 258 20.60 7.26 -14.63
C GLU A 258 20.33 7.06 -16.14
N ALA A 259 21.11 6.19 -16.78
CA ALA A 259 20.90 5.84 -18.18
C ALA A 259 19.51 5.26 -18.40
N ARG A 260 19.03 4.37 -17.53
CA ARG A 260 17.68 3.77 -17.63
C ARG A 260 16.55 4.79 -17.49
N LEU A 261 16.69 5.76 -16.60
CA LEU A 261 15.69 6.81 -16.43
C LEU A 261 15.62 7.76 -17.65
N GLN A 262 16.70 7.81 -18.46
CA GLN A 262 16.76 8.65 -19.67
C GLN A 262 16.41 7.90 -20.97
N ASP A 263 16.49 6.57 -20.98
CA ASP A 263 16.28 5.74 -22.16
C ASP A 263 14.79 5.58 -22.48
N ALA A 264 14.35 6.26 -23.54
CA ALA A 264 12.98 6.19 -24.03
C ALA A 264 12.65 4.85 -24.74
N SER A 265 13.64 4.08 -25.19
CA SER A 265 13.41 2.85 -25.95
C SER A 265 12.81 1.72 -25.09
N GLN A 266 13.08 1.73 -23.79
CA GLN A 266 12.60 0.74 -22.82
C GLN A 266 11.09 0.90 -22.49
N ILE A 267 10.47 1.98 -22.93
CA ILE A 267 9.11 2.37 -22.54
C ILE A 267 8.07 1.79 -23.50
N GLU A 268 8.42 1.50 -24.75
CA GLU A 268 7.45 1.15 -25.81
C GLU A 268 6.59 -0.07 -25.46
N ASP A 269 7.19 -1.08 -24.81
CA ASP A 269 6.45 -2.26 -24.38
C ASP A 269 5.59 -2.04 -23.11
N LEU A 270 5.79 -0.93 -22.42
CA LEU A 270 5.13 -0.61 -21.13
C LEU A 270 3.93 0.31 -21.28
N ILE A 271 3.65 0.79 -22.50
CA ILE A 271 2.52 1.66 -22.81
C ILE A 271 1.51 0.99 -23.73
N TYR A 272 0.30 1.52 -23.74
CA TYR A 272 -0.64 1.25 -24.82
C TYR A 272 -0.16 1.97 -26.10
N THR A 273 -0.14 1.22 -27.22
CA THR A 273 0.15 1.74 -28.55
C THR A 273 -1.13 2.19 -29.22
N GLY A 274 -1.08 3.33 -29.93
CA GLY A 274 -2.22 3.92 -30.64
C GLY A 274 -2.88 5.07 -29.87
N SER A 275 -3.87 5.70 -30.52
CA SER A 275 -4.72 6.71 -29.88
C SER A 275 -5.69 6.05 -28.92
N TYR A 276 -6.12 6.79 -27.90
CA TYR A 276 -7.12 6.35 -26.94
C TYR A 276 -8.42 5.87 -27.59
#